data_d9fc4fcaf7ee4a11bca7f3cb8ba774ab
#
_entry.id   d9fc4fcaf7ee4a11bca7f3cb8ba774ab
#
_cell.length_a   1.000
_cell.length_b   1.000
_cell.length_c   1.000
_cell.angle_alpha   90.00
_cell.angle_beta   90.00
_cell.angle_gamma   90.00
#
_symmetry.space_group_name_H-M   'P 1'
#
loop_
_entity.id
_entity.type
_entity.pdbx_description
1 polymer ?
#
loop_
_entity_poly.entity_id
_entity_poly.type
_entity_poly.pdbx_seq_one_letter_code
_entity_poly.pdbx_strand_id
1 'polypeptide(L)'
;MHAFIVPPKIVTGPGCIGELGTEASRLGRSAMLVIGCKSVASAGGTDKLRGQLTAAGLTVEVFENVHPEPPCQDVDTLRQRIKTHGSDVLVAVGGGSVMDIAKAAAILAFSDRPTAEHVASQRLPDRSLPMIAAPTTAGTGSEATPTAVLTDKSIDRKKSIRHPELMMPKVAIVDPELMLSCPPGVTAASGADAFVQAVESFCSKITTSLTDACSEKAIVLTARHLERAYRDGSDLEARQAMAEGSLLAGMALANARLGVVHGLAHPIGGRFGVPHGLACAVLLPYVLEYNRQVLEASGKYARLAGLLGTDPVRFAWNLLKSLDLPSDFRTWPVDRSLIPELAEEGMDSGSTKANPRPATRDDLAALLEKVL
;
A
#
# COMPACT_ATOMS: atom_id res chain seq x y z
N MET A 1 -15.05 6.91 -20.77
CA MET A 1 -13.59 7.21 -20.95
C MET A 1 -12.92 6.90 -19.62
N HIS A 2 -11.83 6.13 -19.65
CA HIS A 2 -11.07 5.77 -18.46
C HIS A 2 -9.64 6.30 -18.62
N ALA A 3 -9.12 6.98 -17.58
CA ALA A 3 -7.70 7.33 -17.52
C ALA A 3 -6.97 6.21 -16.77
N PHE A 4 -5.80 5.81 -17.26
CA PHE A 4 -4.89 4.88 -16.58
C PHE A 4 -3.70 5.69 -16.06
N ILE A 5 -3.60 5.85 -14.74
CA ILE A 5 -2.66 6.74 -14.07
C ILE A 5 -1.61 5.91 -13.33
N VAL A 6 -0.35 6.12 -13.65
CA VAL A 6 0.82 5.44 -13.06
C VAL A 6 1.97 6.44 -12.90
N PRO A 7 3.03 6.12 -12.16
CA PRO A 7 4.21 6.96 -12.11
C PRO A 7 4.76 7.24 -13.52
N PRO A 8 5.13 8.48 -13.85
CA PRO A 8 5.70 8.82 -15.17
C PRO A 8 6.99 8.06 -15.48
N LYS A 9 7.74 7.66 -14.44
CA LYS A 9 8.95 6.86 -14.57
C LYS A 9 8.99 5.78 -13.50
N ILE A 10 9.30 4.56 -13.93
CA ILE A 10 9.51 3.40 -13.06
C ILE A 10 10.88 2.82 -13.37
N VAL A 11 11.72 2.64 -12.35
CA VAL A 11 13.04 2.01 -12.43
C VAL A 11 13.00 0.76 -11.57
N THR A 12 13.31 -0.41 -12.14
CA THR A 12 13.22 -1.69 -11.43
C THR A 12 14.49 -2.52 -11.63
N GLY A 13 14.79 -3.36 -10.63
CA GLY A 13 15.86 -4.35 -10.68
C GLY A 13 16.89 -4.17 -9.57
N PRO A 14 17.69 -5.22 -9.30
CA PRO A 14 18.71 -5.19 -8.25
C PRO A 14 19.71 -4.04 -8.44
N GLY A 15 19.99 -3.32 -7.37
CA GLY A 15 20.92 -2.19 -7.36
C GLY A 15 20.40 -0.90 -7.98
N CYS A 16 19.14 -0.85 -8.48
CA CYS A 16 18.60 0.33 -9.16
C CYS A 16 18.45 1.56 -8.24
N ILE A 17 18.51 1.40 -6.92
CA ILE A 17 18.61 2.53 -5.98
C ILE A 17 19.85 3.40 -6.23
N GLY A 18 20.83 2.92 -6.97
CA GLY A 18 21.97 3.68 -7.44
C GLY A 18 21.61 4.89 -8.30
N GLU A 19 20.44 4.86 -8.97
CA GLU A 19 19.93 5.97 -9.78
C GLU A 19 19.30 7.12 -8.96
N LEU A 20 19.18 6.95 -7.63
CA LEU A 20 18.45 7.88 -6.76
C LEU A 20 18.95 9.32 -6.90
N GLY A 21 20.27 9.55 -6.84
CA GLY A 21 20.85 10.88 -6.95
C GLY A 21 20.59 11.51 -8.32
N THR A 22 20.76 10.73 -9.39
CA THR A 22 20.51 11.15 -10.78
C THR A 22 19.06 11.58 -10.97
N GLU A 23 18.11 10.78 -10.48
CA GLU A 23 16.68 11.09 -10.63
C GLU A 23 16.27 12.28 -9.75
N ALA A 24 16.77 12.36 -8.52
CA ALA A 24 16.46 13.49 -7.64
C ALA A 24 16.98 14.83 -8.17
N SER A 25 18.20 14.86 -8.73
CA SER A 25 18.78 16.09 -9.27
C SER A 25 18.05 16.67 -10.50
N ARG A 26 17.25 15.84 -11.19
CA ARG A 26 16.35 16.27 -12.27
C ARG A 26 15.08 16.95 -11.76
N LEU A 27 14.69 16.66 -10.53
CA LEU A 27 13.43 17.11 -9.94
C LEU A 27 13.61 18.32 -9.01
N GLY A 28 14.79 18.47 -8.38
CA GLY A 28 15.05 19.55 -7.43
C GLY A 28 16.52 19.75 -7.11
N ARG A 29 16.79 20.65 -6.17
CA ARG A 29 18.13 20.97 -5.67
C ARG A 29 18.26 20.78 -4.17
N SER A 30 17.15 20.74 -3.45
CA SER A 30 17.09 20.62 -1.99
C SER A 30 16.15 19.48 -1.63
N ALA A 31 16.70 18.36 -1.19
CA ALA A 31 15.95 17.12 -0.93
C ALA A 31 15.57 16.98 0.54
N MET A 32 14.31 16.64 0.79
CA MET A 32 13.87 16.05 2.05
C MET A 32 13.87 14.52 1.90
N LEU A 33 14.84 13.85 2.51
CA LEU A 33 14.93 12.39 2.56
C LEU A 33 14.08 11.88 3.72
N VAL A 34 12.96 11.21 3.40
CA VAL A 34 12.03 10.62 4.38
C VAL A 34 12.27 9.12 4.46
N ILE A 35 12.61 8.63 5.63
CA ILE A 35 12.94 7.22 5.85
C ILE A 35 12.22 6.62 7.06
N GLY A 36 12.02 5.32 7.05
CA GLY A 36 11.49 4.57 8.19
C GLY A 36 12.54 4.31 9.26
N CYS A 37 12.12 4.34 10.51
CA CYS A 37 13.02 4.24 11.68
C CYS A 37 13.75 2.89 11.83
N LYS A 38 13.35 1.82 11.13
CA LYS A 38 13.93 0.47 11.35
C LYS A 38 14.57 -0.16 10.12
N SER A 39 14.03 0.03 8.92
CA SER A 39 14.44 -0.73 7.73
C SER A 39 15.68 -0.18 7.04
N VAL A 40 15.87 1.12 7.01
CA VAL A 40 16.97 1.79 6.30
C VAL A 40 18.10 2.15 7.26
N ALA A 41 17.77 2.54 8.49
CA ALA A 41 18.74 3.01 9.48
C ALA A 41 19.68 1.91 10.01
N SER A 42 19.23 0.67 10.06
CA SER A 42 19.95 -0.43 10.73
C SER A 42 21.25 -0.92 10.07
N ALA A 43 21.55 -0.47 8.84
CA ALA A 43 22.73 -0.93 8.07
C ALA A 43 23.56 0.23 7.46
N GLY A 44 23.52 1.44 8.04
CA GLY A 44 24.18 2.61 7.44
C GLY A 44 23.51 3.07 6.13
N GLY A 45 22.29 2.59 5.87
CA GLY A 45 21.55 2.90 4.64
C GLY A 45 21.22 4.38 4.51
N THR A 46 20.93 5.07 5.62
CA THR A 46 20.67 6.52 5.63
C THR A 46 21.85 7.31 5.07
N ASP A 47 23.08 7.03 5.56
CA ASP A 47 24.27 7.75 5.12
C ASP A 47 24.59 7.45 3.66
N LYS A 48 24.38 6.22 3.19
CA LYS A 48 24.53 5.85 1.78
C LYS A 48 23.56 6.64 0.89
N LEU A 49 22.29 6.68 1.24
CA LEU A 49 21.27 7.42 0.47
C LEU A 49 21.53 8.93 0.47
N ARG A 50 21.88 9.49 1.64
CA ARG A 50 22.27 10.90 1.76
C ARG A 50 23.50 11.20 0.93
N GLY A 51 24.51 10.33 0.95
CA GLY A 51 25.72 10.43 0.15
C GLY A 51 25.43 10.44 -1.36
N GLN A 52 24.54 9.58 -1.86
CA GLN A 52 24.13 9.56 -3.26
C GLN A 52 23.48 10.89 -3.69
N LEU A 53 22.57 11.43 -2.87
CA LEU A 53 21.90 12.69 -3.14
C LEU A 53 22.88 13.87 -3.12
N THR A 54 23.77 13.91 -2.11
CA THR A 54 24.79 14.96 -1.99
C THR A 54 25.80 14.90 -3.13
N ALA A 55 26.24 13.71 -3.52
CA ALA A 55 27.14 13.54 -4.68
C ALA A 55 26.50 13.98 -6.00
N ALA A 56 25.17 13.94 -6.10
CA ALA A 56 24.41 14.48 -7.24
C ALA A 56 24.14 15.99 -7.14
N GLY A 57 24.71 16.67 -6.14
CA GLY A 57 24.66 18.13 -5.99
C GLY A 57 23.43 18.66 -5.24
N LEU A 58 22.68 17.80 -4.50
CA LEU A 58 21.56 18.27 -3.70
C LEU A 58 22.01 18.62 -2.27
N THR A 59 21.36 19.63 -1.67
CA THR A 59 21.32 19.75 -0.20
C THR A 59 20.33 18.74 0.35
N VAL A 60 20.63 18.13 1.50
CA VAL A 60 19.82 17.01 2.02
C VAL A 60 19.51 17.21 3.50
N GLU A 61 18.24 17.27 3.82
CA GLU A 61 17.71 17.13 5.18
C GLU A 61 17.06 15.74 5.33
N VAL A 62 17.23 15.10 6.48
CA VAL A 62 16.71 13.76 6.75
C VAL A 62 15.59 13.82 7.78
N PHE A 63 14.49 13.13 7.49
CA PHE A 63 13.35 12.92 8.38
C PHE A 63 13.19 11.43 8.67
N GLU A 64 13.50 11.02 9.92
CA GLU A 64 13.58 9.60 10.31
C GLU A 64 12.42 9.12 11.19
N ASN A 65 11.58 10.02 11.69
CA ASN A 65 10.56 9.70 12.69
C ASN A 65 9.21 9.33 12.07
N VAL A 66 9.21 8.34 11.16
CA VAL A 66 7.96 7.86 10.60
C VAL A 66 7.43 6.70 11.41
N HIS A 67 6.25 6.87 12.02
CA HIS A 67 5.55 5.84 12.76
C HIS A 67 4.76 4.92 11.81
N PRO A 68 4.58 3.63 12.16
CA PRO A 68 3.56 2.80 11.54
C PRO A 68 2.19 3.48 11.68
N GLU A 69 1.31 3.30 10.67
CA GLU A 69 -0.03 3.90 10.68
C GLU A 69 0.00 5.42 10.91
N PRO A 70 0.57 6.16 9.98
CA PRO A 70 1.08 7.50 10.21
C PRO A 70 -0.02 8.49 10.65
N PRO A 71 0.15 9.16 11.80
CA PRO A 71 -0.78 10.17 12.25
C PRO A 71 -0.66 11.46 11.43
N CYS A 72 -1.76 12.21 11.31
CA CYS A 72 -1.78 13.50 10.63
C CYS A 72 -0.73 14.48 11.17
N GLN A 73 -0.41 14.41 12.45
CA GLN A 73 0.60 15.26 13.11
C GLN A 73 2.02 15.03 12.58
N ASP A 74 2.35 13.80 12.19
CA ASP A 74 3.67 13.51 11.61
C ASP A 74 3.82 14.17 10.23
N VAL A 75 2.72 14.25 9.45
CA VAL A 75 2.69 15.03 8.20
C VAL A 75 2.92 16.51 8.47
N ASP A 76 2.26 17.09 9.49
CA ASP A 76 2.45 18.50 9.85
C ASP A 76 3.88 18.80 10.29
N THR A 77 4.50 17.88 11.05
CA THR A 77 5.91 17.97 11.44
C THR A 77 6.84 17.93 10.22
N LEU A 78 6.61 17.01 9.29
CA LEU A 78 7.39 16.92 8.05
C LEU A 78 7.22 18.17 7.19
N ARG A 79 6.02 18.70 7.05
CA ARG A 79 5.75 19.97 6.33
C ARG A 79 6.54 21.14 6.91
N GLN A 80 6.61 21.25 8.24
CA GLN A 80 7.40 22.29 8.88
C GLN A 80 8.91 22.14 8.59
N ARG A 81 9.43 20.91 8.56
CA ARG A 81 10.82 20.64 8.21
C ARG A 81 11.10 20.98 6.73
N ILE A 82 10.19 20.60 5.81
CA ILE A 82 10.27 20.97 4.39
C ILE A 82 10.37 22.49 4.23
N LYS A 83 9.50 23.24 4.92
CA LYS A 83 9.48 24.71 4.86
C LYS A 83 10.76 25.34 5.41
N THR A 84 11.24 24.83 6.55
CA THR A 84 12.47 25.35 7.21
C THR A 84 13.72 25.09 6.41
N HIS A 85 13.86 23.90 5.82
CA HIS A 85 15.00 23.52 5.00
C HIS A 85 14.93 24.12 3.59
N GLY A 86 13.73 24.49 3.12
CA GLY A 86 13.52 24.96 1.75
C GLY A 86 13.59 23.82 0.74
N SER A 87 13.11 22.63 1.10
CA SER A 87 13.13 21.46 0.22
C SER A 87 12.20 21.65 -0.99
N ASP A 88 12.68 21.31 -2.16
CA ASP A 88 11.95 21.38 -3.45
C ASP A 88 11.68 20.01 -4.07
N VAL A 89 12.24 18.94 -3.49
CA VAL A 89 11.96 17.53 -3.86
C VAL A 89 11.90 16.66 -2.62
N LEU A 90 10.96 15.69 -2.60
CA LEU A 90 10.89 14.66 -1.58
C LEU A 90 11.42 13.33 -2.10
N VAL A 91 12.19 12.64 -1.26
CA VAL A 91 12.70 11.29 -1.52
C VAL A 91 12.24 10.40 -0.37
N ALA A 92 11.30 9.51 -0.64
CA ALA A 92 10.76 8.58 0.35
C ALA A 92 11.35 7.17 0.15
N VAL A 93 12.12 6.68 1.14
CA VAL A 93 12.68 5.32 1.12
C VAL A 93 12.19 4.57 2.35
N GLY A 94 11.25 3.65 2.15
CA GLY A 94 10.63 2.91 3.26
C GLY A 94 9.40 2.12 2.87
N GLY A 95 8.63 1.68 3.84
CA GLY A 95 7.33 1.03 3.64
C GLY A 95 6.21 2.01 3.28
N GLY A 96 4.99 1.52 3.16
CA GLY A 96 3.81 2.32 2.81
C GLY A 96 3.63 3.56 3.68
N SER A 97 3.83 3.47 5.00
CA SER A 97 3.72 4.61 5.92
C SER A 97 4.66 5.77 5.57
N VAL A 98 5.90 5.45 5.19
CA VAL A 98 6.90 6.46 4.78
C VAL A 98 6.47 7.16 3.50
N MET A 99 6.01 6.39 2.52
CA MET A 99 5.54 6.93 1.24
C MET A 99 4.26 7.75 1.41
N ASP A 100 3.35 7.32 2.27
CA ASP A 100 2.08 8.03 2.51
C ASP A 100 2.29 9.37 3.21
N ILE A 101 3.15 9.43 4.25
CA ILE A 101 3.53 10.70 4.88
C ILE A 101 4.17 11.64 3.85
N ALA A 102 5.10 11.13 3.03
CA ALA A 102 5.79 11.95 2.04
C ALA A 102 4.83 12.48 0.97
N LYS A 103 3.91 11.65 0.45
CA LYS A 103 2.87 12.09 -0.49
C LYS A 103 1.96 13.17 0.09
N ALA A 104 1.51 12.96 1.33
CA ALA A 104 0.68 13.94 2.02
C ALA A 104 1.44 15.25 2.27
N ALA A 105 2.67 15.17 2.76
CA ALA A 105 3.49 16.36 2.99
C ALA A 105 3.83 17.11 1.70
N ALA A 106 4.08 16.39 0.60
CA ALA A 106 4.37 16.99 -0.71
C ALA A 106 3.24 17.88 -1.21
N ILE A 107 1.99 17.39 -1.19
CA ILE A 107 0.85 18.18 -1.66
C ILE A 107 0.44 19.26 -0.64
N LEU A 108 0.56 18.98 0.67
CA LEU A 108 0.20 19.92 1.71
C LEU A 108 1.31 20.91 2.06
N ALA A 109 2.50 20.85 1.44
CA ALA A 109 3.61 21.79 1.66
C ALA A 109 3.23 23.26 1.42
N PHE A 110 2.21 23.49 0.60
CA PHE A 110 1.73 24.82 0.20
C PHE A 110 0.47 25.27 0.99
N SER A 111 0.11 24.58 2.06
CA SER A 111 -1.02 24.94 2.92
C SER A 111 -0.55 25.24 4.33
N ASP A 112 -1.19 26.21 5.00
CA ASP A 112 -0.96 26.48 6.42
C ASP A 112 -2.00 25.78 7.33
N ARG A 113 -3.02 25.13 6.76
CA ARG A 113 -4.04 24.39 7.51
C ARG A 113 -3.47 23.07 8.04
N PRO A 114 -3.91 22.59 9.21
CA PRO A 114 -3.57 21.27 9.71
C PRO A 114 -3.95 20.13 8.75
N THR A 115 -3.15 19.10 8.71
CA THR A 115 -3.39 17.92 7.87
C THR A 115 -4.76 17.28 8.15
N ALA A 116 -5.20 17.22 9.40
CA ALA A 116 -6.51 16.68 9.78
C ALA A 116 -7.69 17.42 9.11
N GLU A 117 -7.60 18.74 8.92
CA GLU A 117 -8.61 19.51 8.23
C GLU A 117 -8.70 19.14 6.73
N HIS A 118 -7.55 18.90 6.08
CA HIS A 118 -7.51 18.42 4.70
C HIS A 118 -8.10 17.03 4.57
N VAL A 119 -7.78 16.15 5.51
CA VAL A 119 -8.34 14.78 5.59
C VAL A 119 -9.86 14.82 5.78
N ALA A 120 -10.36 15.69 6.65
CA ALA A 120 -11.79 15.82 6.90
C ALA A 120 -12.54 16.44 5.72
N SER A 121 -12.01 17.52 5.12
CA SER A 121 -12.68 18.28 4.06
C SER A 121 -12.44 17.73 2.66
N GLN A 122 -11.43 16.88 2.46
CA GLN A 122 -10.95 16.40 1.15
C GLN A 122 -10.53 17.54 0.19
N ARG A 123 -10.27 18.75 0.72
CA ARG A 123 -9.81 19.89 -0.07
C ARG A 123 -8.28 19.94 -0.06
N LEU A 124 -7.68 19.71 -1.21
CA LEU A 124 -6.23 19.68 -1.39
C LEU A 124 -5.76 20.90 -2.19
N PRO A 125 -4.49 21.34 -2.01
CA PRO A 125 -3.86 22.33 -2.88
C PRO A 125 -3.82 21.90 -4.35
N ASP A 126 -3.69 22.86 -5.23
CA ASP A 126 -3.59 22.70 -6.69
C ASP A 126 -2.16 22.47 -7.21
N ARG A 127 -1.21 22.33 -6.30
CA ARG A 127 0.23 22.07 -6.58
C ARG A 127 0.83 21.15 -5.51
N SER A 128 1.89 20.45 -5.87
CA SER A 128 2.63 19.53 -5.01
C SER A 128 4.12 19.60 -5.31
N LEU A 129 4.95 19.30 -4.31
CA LEU A 129 6.37 19.05 -4.57
C LEU A 129 6.52 17.72 -5.32
N PRO A 130 7.50 17.61 -6.25
CA PRO A 130 7.81 16.34 -6.88
C PRO A 130 8.35 15.34 -5.85
N MET A 131 8.07 14.06 -6.06
CA MET A 131 8.46 13.00 -5.13
C MET A 131 9.03 11.80 -5.88
N ILE A 132 10.09 11.21 -5.30
CA ILE A 132 10.59 9.88 -5.62
C ILE A 132 10.16 8.91 -4.51
N ALA A 133 9.66 7.74 -4.89
CA ALA A 133 9.29 6.69 -3.96
C ALA A 133 10.12 5.43 -4.20
N ALA A 134 10.77 4.92 -3.13
CA ALA A 134 11.55 3.68 -3.15
C ALA A 134 11.07 2.75 -2.01
N PRO A 135 10.27 1.72 -2.32
CA PRO A 135 9.72 0.82 -1.30
C PRO A 135 10.79 -0.10 -0.71
N THR A 136 10.69 -0.37 0.60
CA THR A 136 11.49 -1.38 1.31
C THR A 136 10.66 -2.61 1.70
N THR A 137 9.38 -2.63 1.30
CA THR A 137 8.45 -3.75 1.48
C THR A 137 7.70 -4.00 0.18
N ALA A 138 7.48 -5.25 -0.17
CA ALA A 138 6.61 -5.64 -1.28
C ALA A 138 5.19 -5.85 -0.71
N GLY A 139 4.34 -4.83 -0.80
CA GLY A 139 3.02 -4.89 -0.14
C GLY A 139 2.05 -3.86 -0.68
N THR A 140 2.11 -2.66 -0.16
CA THR A 140 1.09 -1.62 -0.39
C THR A 140 1.04 -1.07 -1.82
N GLY A 141 2.11 -1.22 -2.61
CA GLY A 141 2.22 -0.60 -3.92
C GLY A 141 2.12 0.94 -3.88
N SER A 142 2.40 1.56 -2.71
CA SER A 142 2.23 3.00 -2.50
C SER A 142 3.09 3.85 -3.44
N GLU A 143 4.21 3.32 -3.93
CA GLU A 143 5.06 3.93 -4.95
C GLU A 143 4.35 4.13 -6.30
N ALA A 144 3.26 3.38 -6.54
CA ALA A 144 2.46 3.44 -7.77
C ALA A 144 1.04 3.95 -7.56
N THR A 145 0.75 4.55 -6.40
CA THR A 145 -0.60 5.04 -6.07
C THR A 145 -0.62 6.54 -5.76
N PRO A 146 -1.69 7.25 -6.15
CA PRO A 146 -1.86 8.67 -5.86
C PRO A 146 -2.62 8.91 -4.54
N THR A 147 -2.45 8.03 -3.56
CA THR A 147 -3.22 8.02 -2.31
C THR A 147 -2.28 7.96 -1.11
N ALA A 148 -2.62 8.63 -0.04
CA ALA A 148 -2.01 8.49 1.27
C ALA A 148 -3.08 8.15 2.32
N VAL A 149 -2.84 7.11 3.12
CA VAL A 149 -3.70 6.70 4.23
C VAL A 149 -3.09 7.21 5.53
N LEU A 150 -3.84 8.01 6.26
CA LEU A 150 -3.41 8.67 7.49
C LEU A 150 -4.35 8.34 8.64
N THR A 151 -3.82 8.34 9.86
CA THR A 151 -4.61 8.18 11.07
C THR A 151 -4.97 9.55 11.63
N ASP A 152 -6.26 9.84 11.71
CA ASP A 152 -6.76 11.00 12.46
C ASP A 152 -7.03 10.56 13.90
N LYS A 153 -6.10 10.90 14.80
CA LYS A 153 -6.19 10.54 16.22
C LYS A 153 -7.32 11.25 16.96
N SER A 154 -7.89 12.33 16.39
CA SER A 154 -8.99 13.04 17.03
C SER A 154 -10.32 12.27 16.98
N ILE A 155 -10.46 11.40 16.00
CA ILE A 155 -11.62 10.54 15.78
C ILE A 155 -11.27 9.05 15.76
N ASP A 156 -9.99 8.73 16.03
CA ASP A 156 -9.44 7.36 16.02
C ASP A 156 -9.79 6.56 14.74
N ARG A 157 -9.64 7.21 13.58
CA ARG A 157 -9.98 6.62 12.28
C ARG A 157 -8.89 6.81 11.25
N LYS A 158 -8.71 5.77 10.43
CA LYS A 158 -7.90 5.85 9.21
C LYS A 158 -8.73 6.48 8.09
N LYS A 159 -8.17 7.49 7.45
CA LYS A 159 -8.75 8.15 6.28
C LYS A 159 -7.69 8.38 5.22
N SER A 160 -8.11 8.34 3.96
CA SER A 160 -7.22 8.62 2.83
C SER A 160 -7.47 10.01 2.25
N ILE A 161 -6.39 10.64 1.79
CA ILE A 161 -6.44 11.73 0.84
C ILE A 161 -5.91 11.24 -0.51
N ARG A 162 -6.43 11.79 -1.59
CA ARG A 162 -6.08 11.36 -2.94
C ARG A 162 -6.14 12.51 -3.92
N HIS A 163 -5.10 12.61 -4.75
CA HIS A 163 -5.14 13.47 -5.94
C HIS A 163 -4.46 12.74 -7.12
N PRO A 164 -5.18 12.45 -8.22
CA PRO A 164 -4.72 11.52 -9.25
C PRO A 164 -3.37 11.90 -9.87
N GLU A 165 -3.07 13.18 -10.03
CA GLU A 165 -1.84 13.65 -10.68
C GLU A 165 -0.80 14.18 -9.68
N LEU A 166 -1.25 14.96 -8.66
CA LEU A 166 -0.35 15.69 -7.77
C LEU A 166 0.23 14.82 -6.66
N MET A 167 -0.43 13.73 -6.29
CA MET A 167 0.07 12.78 -5.29
C MET A 167 0.71 11.53 -5.90
N MET A 168 0.73 11.41 -7.23
CA MET A 168 1.46 10.32 -7.88
C MET A 168 2.96 10.61 -7.84
N PRO A 169 3.80 9.70 -7.31
CA PRO A 169 5.26 9.85 -7.37
C PRO A 169 5.73 10.08 -8.80
N LYS A 170 6.68 10.99 -9.00
CA LYS A 170 7.26 11.26 -10.32
C LYS A 170 8.18 10.16 -10.79
N VAL A 171 8.84 9.48 -9.83
CA VAL A 171 9.68 8.32 -10.07
C VAL A 171 9.41 7.29 -8.99
N ALA A 172 9.18 6.04 -9.40
CA ALA A 172 9.21 4.87 -8.52
C ALA A 172 10.53 4.12 -8.77
N ILE A 173 11.33 3.89 -7.72
CA ILE A 173 12.56 3.09 -7.77
C ILE A 173 12.32 1.82 -6.96
N VAL A 174 12.14 0.70 -7.65
CA VAL A 174 11.76 -0.57 -7.04
C VAL A 174 12.95 -1.53 -7.06
N ASP A 175 13.75 -1.43 -5.99
CA ASP A 175 14.97 -2.21 -5.83
C ASP A 175 14.72 -3.36 -4.84
N PRO A 176 14.76 -4.63 -5.28
CA PRO A 176 14.56 -5.78 -4.41
C PRO A 176 15.64 -5.92 -3.33
N GLU A 177 16.83 -5.35 -3.52
CA GLU A 177 17.88 -5.37 -2.50
C GLU A 177 17.49 -4.59 -1.23
N LEU A 178 16.65 -3.55 -1.36
CA LEU A 178 16.12 -2.82 -0.20
C LEU A 178 15.15 -3.67 0.64
N MET A 179 14.68 -4.79 0.10
CA MET A 179 13.72 -5.68 0.77
C MET A 179 14.36 -6.92 1.40
N LEU A 180 15.68 -7.16 1.20
CA LEU A 180 16.38 -8.33 1.74
C LEU A 180 16.38 -8.37 3.27
N SER A 181 16.42 -7.20 3.92
CA SER A 181 16.37 -7.08 5.39
C SER A 181 14.94 -7.10 5.96
N CYS A 182 13.90 -7.23 5.12
CA CYS A 182 12.52 -7.25 5.58
C CYS A 182 12.25 -8.51 6.41
N PRO A 183 11.80 -8.39 7.68
CA PRO A 183 11.55 -9.53 8.55
C PRO A 183 10.46 -10.46 7.99
N PRO A 184 10.51 -11.78 8.28
CA PRO A 184 9.55 -12.76 7.76
C PRO A 184 8.09 -12.38 8.04
N GLY A 185 7.75 -11.97 9.27
CA GLY A 185 6.38 -11.57 9.61
C GLY A 185 5.88 -10.34 8.83
N VAL A 186 6.78 -9.38 8.52
CA VAL A 186 6.44 -8.24 7.67
C VAL A 186 6.31 -8.70 6.22
N THR A 187 7.19 -9.58 5.75
CA THR A 187 7.12 -10.17 4.40
C THR A 187 5.80 -10.90 4.19
N ALA A 188 5.37 -11.73 5.16
CA ALA A 188 4.11 -12.47 5.10
C ALA A 188 2.91 -11.50 5.01
N ALA A 189 2.81 -10.56 5.94
CA ALA A 189 1.68 -9.63 5.99
C ALA A 189 1.65 -8.70 4.78
N SER A 190 2.78 -8.05 4.43
CA SER A 190 2.81 -7.14 3.28
C SER A 190 2.64 -7.86 1.95
N GLY A 191 3.26 -9.03 1.78
CA GLY A 191 3.13 -9.80 0.55
C GLY A 191 1.72 -10.37 0.35
N ALA A 192 1.05 -10.77 1.45
CA ALA A 192 -0.35 -11.14 1.40
C ALA A 192 -1.23 -9.95 1.01
N ASP A 193 -0.94 -8.74 1.51
CA ASP A 193 -1.62 -7.51 1.10
C ASP A 193 -1.49 -7.27 -0.42
N ALA A 194 -0.27 -7.36 -0.98
CA ALA A 194 -0.06 -7.23 -2.41
C ALA A 194 -0.87 -8.26 -3.23
N PHE A 195 -0.91 -9.52 -2.77
CA PHE A 195 -1.73 -10.56 -3.39
C PHE A 195 -3.23 -10.21 -3.34
N VAL A 196 -3.74 -9.80 -2.17
CA VAL A 196 -5.14 -9.42 -1.99
C VAL A 196 -5.50 -8.22 -2.84
N GLN A 197 -4.65 -7.19 -2.89
CA GLN A 197 -4.83 -6.02 -3.76
C GLN A 197 -4.95 -6.42 -5.23
N ALA A 198 -4.08 -7.31 -5.69
CA ALA A 198 -4.12 -7.82 -7.06
C ALA A 198 -5.43 -8.56 -7.35
N VAL A 199 -5.86 -9.45 -6.44
CA VAL A 199 -7.12 -10.22 -6.55
C VAL A 199 -8.34 -9.29 -6.53
N GLU A 200 -8.42 -8.36 -5.58
CA GLU A 200 -9.57 -7.44 -5.50
C GLU A 200 -9.62 -6.49 -6.70
N SER A 201 -8.48 -5.95 -7.15
CA SER A 201 -8.42 -5.12 -8.35
C SER A 201 -8.85 -5.88 -9.60
N PHE A 202 -8.43 -7.15 -9.75
CA PHE A 202 -8.89 -8.03 -10.81
C PHE A 202 -10.40 -8.28 -10.77
N CYS A 203 -10.94 -8.51 -9.57
CA CYS A 203 -12.36 -8.78 -9.35
C CYS A 203 -13.24 -7.53 -9.43
N SER A 204 -12.68 -6.32 -9.28
CA SER A 204 -13.43 -5.06 -9.23
C SER A 204 -14.38 -4.88 -10.41
N LYS A 205 -15.53 -4.23 -10.18
CA LYS A 205 -16.50 -3.91 -11.24
C LYS A 205 -16.08 -2.77 -12.17
N ILE A 206 -14.99 -2.06 -11.86
CA ILE A 206 -14.48 -0.94 -12.66
C ILE A 206 -13.16 -1.26 -13.35
N THR A 207 -12.85 -2.53 -13.52
CA THR A 207 -11.63 -2.97 -14.23
C THR A 207 -11.65 -2.59 -15.72
N THR A 208 -10.46 -2.54 -16.28
CA THR A 208 -10.19 -2.37 -17.70
C THR A 208 -9.17 -3.43 -18.14
N SER A 209 -8.96 -3.63 -19.45
CA SER A 209 -7.93 -4.54 -19.95
C SER A 209 -6.53 -4.19 -19.44
N LEU A 210 -6.24 -2.90 -19.20
CA LEU A 210 -4.95 -2.46 -18.65
C LEU A 210 -4.81 -2.85 -17.17
N THR A 211 -5.85 -2.65 -16.38
CA THR A 211 -5.82 -3.05 -14.96
C THR A 211 -5.82 -4.56 -14.81
N ASP A 212 -6.54 -5.30 -15.66
CA ASP A 212 -6.56 -6.76 -15.66
C ASP A 212 -5.15 -7.32 -15.98
N ALA A 213 -4.46 -6.76 -16.98
CA ALA A 213 -3.09 -7.17 -17.31
C ALA A 213 -2.12 -6.98 -16.13
N CYS A 214 -2.20 -5.85 -15.42
CA CYS A 214 -1.41 -5.61 -14.21
C CYS A 214 -1.79 -6.58 -13.08
N SER A 215 -3.09 -6.74 -12.80
CA SER A 215 -3.58 -7.60 -11.72
C SER A 215 -3.22 -9.06 -11.94
N GLU A 216 -3.41 -9.60 -13.15
CA GLU A 216 -3.12 -10.99 -13.45
C GLU A 216 -1.64 -11.31 -13.31
N LYS A 217 -0.77 -10.42 -13.80
CA LYS A 217 0.67 -10.59 -13.62
C LYS A 217 1.05 -10.50 -12.15
N ALA A 218 0.47 -9.56 -11.40
CA ALA A 218 0.68 -9.43 -9.96
C ALA A 218 0.23 -10.67 -9.19
N ILE A 219 -0.96 -11.23 -9.49
CA ILE A 219 -1.47 -12.47 -8.90
C ILE A 219 -0.47 -13.61 -9.11
N VAL A 220 0.01 -13.81 -10.34
CA VAL A 220 0.95 -14.90 -10.65
C VAL A 220 2.27 -14.73 -9.93
N LEU A 221 2.83 -13.51 -9.90
CA LEU A 221 4.12 -13.24 -9.24
C LEU A 221 4.01 -13.45 -7.73
N THR A 222 3.01 -12.84 -7.09
CA THR A 222 2.85 -12.92 -5.64
C THR A 222 2.47 -14.35 -5.18
N ALA A 223 1.55 -15.02 -5.89
CA ALA A 223 1.14 -16.38 -5.57
C ALA A 223 2.30 -17.39 -5.61
N ARG A 224 3.25 -17.22 -6.54
CA ARG A 224 4.36 -18.16 -6.73
C ARG A 224 5.57 -17.88 -5.86
N HIS A 225 5.77 -16.64 -5.45
CA HIS A 225 7.03 -16.25 -4.83
C HIS A 225 6.90 -15.78 -3.37
N LEU A 226 5.68 -15.51 -2.86
CA LEU A 226 5.51 -15.01 -1.51
C LEU A 226 6.00 -15.99 -0.44
N GLU A 227 5.64 -17.29 -0.56
CA GLU A 227 6.11 -18.30 0.38
C GLU A 227 7.65 -18.44 0.35
N ARG A 228 8.27 -18.39 -0.84
CA ARG A 228 9.74 -18.42 -0.97
C ARG A 228 10.38 -17.21 -0.26
N ALA A 229 9.90 -16.00 -0.54
CA ALA A 229 10.40 -14.78 0.09
C ALA A 229 10.16 -14.74 1.61
N TYR A 230 9.09 -15.39 2.10
CA TYR A 230 8.81 -15.55 3.52
C TYR A 230 9.79 -16.52 4.20
N ARG A 231 10.02 -17.68 3.59
CA ARG A 231 10.90 -18.73 4.14
C ARG A 231 12.38 -18.38 4.06
N ASP A 232 12.77 -17.73 2.97
CA ASP A 232 14.14 -17.26 2.74
C ASP A 232 14.13 -15.79 2.31
N GLY A 233 14.35 -14.90 3.29
CA GLY A 233 14.43 -13.47 3.04
C GLY A 233 15.61 -13.04 2.16
N SER A 234 16.62 -13.90 1.96
CA SER A 234 17.79 -13.66 1.12
C SER A 234 17.60 -14.10 -0.34
N ASP A 235 16.50 -14.78 -0.67
CA ASP A 235 16.14 -15.19 -2.05
C ASP A 235 15.83 -13.95 -2.90
N LEU A 236 16.87 -13.40 -3.55
CA LEU A 236 16.75 -12.18 -4.36
C LEU A 236 15.77 -12.32 -5.52
N GLU A 237 15.68 -13.51 -6.15
CA GLU A 237 14.73 -13.78 -7.22
C GLU A 237 13.28 -13.67 -6.70
N ALA A 238 12.99 -14.28 -5.55
CA ALA A 238 11.68 -14.19 -4.92
C ALA A 238 11.38 -12.75 -4.48
N ARG A 239 12.36 -12.02 -3.91
CA ARG A 239 12.21 -10.60 -3.56
C ARG A 239 11.92 -9.73 -4.77
N GLN A 240 12.61 -9.95 -5.90
CA GLN A 240 12.35 -9.23 -7.15
C GLN A 240 10.93 -9.50 -7.67
N ALA A 241 10.53 -10.77 -7.70
CA ALA A 241 9.18 -11.13 -8.15
C ALA A 241 8.09 -10.53 -7.25
N MET A 242 8.31 -10.50 -5.92
CA MET A 242 7.41 -9.86 -4.97
C MET A 242 7.37 -8.34 -5.14
N ALA A 243 8.52 -7.69 -5.36
CA ALA A 243 8.60 -6.25 -5.61
C ALA A 243 7.84 -5.84 -6.88
N GLU A 244 8.05 -6.56 -7.98
CA GLU A 244 7.33 -6.36 -9.24
C GLU A 244 5.83 -6.65 -9.08
N GLY A 245 5.47 -7.72 -8.36
CA GLY A 245 4.08 -8.09 -8.08
C GLY A 245 3.35 -7.00 -7.28
N SER A 246 4.00 -6.45 -6.24
CA SER A 246 3.47 -5.34 -5.44
C SER A 246 3.30 -4.05 -6.25
N LEU A 247 4.30 -3.69 -7.06
CA LEU A 247 4.23 -2.54 -7.98
C LEU A 247 3.03 -2.66 -8.94
N LEU A 248 2.87 -3.82 -9.59
CA LEU A 248 1.77 -4.08 -10.52
C LEU A 248 0.41 -4.08 -9.81
N ALA A 249 0.32 -4.63 -8.59
CA ALA A 249 -0.88 -4.56 -7.77
C ALA A 249 -1.22 -3.10 -7.42
N GLY A 250 -0.22 -2.27 -7.08
CA GLY A 250 -0.38 -0.83 -6.85
C GLY A 250 -0.89 -0.09 -8.10
N MET A 251 -0.34 -0.37 -9.27
CA MET A 251 -0.83 0.19 -10.54
C MET A 251 -2.28 -0.22 -10.83
N ALA A 252 -2.63 -1.47 -10.55
CA ALA A 252 -4.00 -1.96 -10.74
C ALA A 252 -4.98 -1.27 -9.78
N LEU A 253 -4.68 -1.26 -8.47
CA LEU A 253 -5.56 -0.66 -7.46
C LEU A 253 -5.76 0.85 -7.64
N ALA A 254 -4.74 1.57 -8.10
CA ALA A 254 -4.83 3.00 -8.38
C ALA A 254 -5.92 3.32 -9.41
N ASN A 255 -6.19 2.39 -10.33
CA ASN A 255 -7.07 2.55 -11.47
C ASN A 255 -8.37 1.71 -11.40
N ALA A 256 -8.36 0.55 -10.73
CA ALA A 256 -9.52 -0.32 -10.58
C ALA A 256 -10.15 -0.29 -9.18
N ARG A 257 -9.46 0.33 -8.19
CA ARG A 257 -9.83 0.24 -6.77
C ARG A 257 -9.81 -1.21 -6.26
N LEU A 258 -10.31 -1.41 -5.04
CA LEU A 258 -10.31 -2.68 -4.33
C LEU A 258 -11.75 -3.16 -4.07
N GLY A 259 -11.97 -3.98 -3.05
CA GLY A 259 -13.27 -4.54 -2.70
C GLY A 259 -13.56 -4.54 -1.21
N VAL A 260 -14.40 -5.50 -0.79
CA VAL A 260 -14.88 -5.66 0.59
C VAL A 260 -13.75 -6.05 1.56
N VAL A 261 -12.71 -6.78 1.10
CA VAL A 261 -11.58 -7.12 1.99
C VAL A 261 -10.98 -5.84 2.56
N HIS A 262 -10.56 -4.91 1.70
CA HIS A 262 -9.98 -3.64 2.16
C HIS A 262 -11.02 -2.72 2.82
N GLY A 263 -12.30 -2.85 2.44
CA GLY A 263 -13.39 -2.15 3.10
C GLY A 263 -13.48 -2.49 4.59
N LEU A 264 -13.29 -3.76 4.95
CA LEU A 264 -13.35 -4.25 6.32
C LEU A 264 -11.98 -4.23 7.05
N ALA A 265 -10.88 -4.42 6.33
CA ALA A 265 -9.54 -4.42 6.93
C ALA A 265 -9.17 -3.09 7.59
N HIS A 266 -9.63 -1.95 7.03
CA HIS A 266 -9.36 -0.63 7.60
C HIS A 266 -9.96 -0.43 8.99
N PRO A 267 -11.29 -0.62 9.22
CA PRO A 267 -11.88 -0.48 10.54
C PRO A 267 -11.35 -1.52 11.53
N ILE A 268 -11.13 -2.77 11.11
CA ILE A 268 -10.54 -3.83 11.97
C ILE A 268 -9.14 -3.41 12.44
N GLY A 269 -8.27 -2.99 11.51
CA GLY A 269 -6.91 -2.57 11.84
C GLY A 269 -6.88 -1.32 12.72
N GLY A 270 -7.74 -0.33 12.45
CA GLY A 270 -7.81 0.91 13.21
C GLY A 270 -8.27 0.71 14.65
N ARG A 271 -9.28 -0.14 14.87
CA ARG A 271 -9.89 -0.34 16.19
C ARG A 271 -9.16 -1.35 17.06
N PHE A 272 -8.62 -2.41 16.47
CA PHE A 272 -8.06 -3.53 17.21
C PHE A 272 -6.55 -3.71 17.07
N GLY A 273 -5.89 -2.82 16.33
CA GLY A 273 -4.44 -2.90 16.11
C GLY A 273 -4.00 -4.12 15.29
N VAL A 274 -4.91 -4.73 14.54
CA VAL A 274 -4.57 -5.83 13.63
C VAL A 274 -3.71 -5.28 12.49
N PRO A 275 -2.54 -5.86 12.20
CA PRO A 275 -1.71 -5.43 11.06
C PRO A 275 -2.51 -5.50 9.75
N HIS A 276 -2.48 -4.44 8.95
CA HIS A 276 -3.34 -4.27 7.78
C HIS A 276 -3.31 -5.46 6.81
N GLY A 277 -2.12 -5.87 6.37
CA GLY A 277 -1.98 -6.98 5.42
C GLY A 277 -2.43 -8.33 6.00
N LEU A 278 -2.29 -8.51 7.32
CA LEU A 278 -2.84 -9.68 8.00
C LEU A 278 -4.37 -9.65 7.99
N ALA A 279 -4.98 -8.49 8.27
CA ALA A 279 -6.44 -8.35 8.18
C ALA A 279 -6.95 -8.66 6.76
N CYS A 280 -6.25 -8.17 5.74
CA CYS A 280 -6.57 -8.49 4.34
C CYS A 280 -6.47 -9.99 4.04
N ALA A 281 -5.39 -10.65 4.50
CA ALA A 281 -5.18 -12.07 4.27
C ALA A 281 -6.30 -12.93 4.90
N VAL A 282 -6.65 -12.65 6.15
CA VAL A 282 -7.71 -13.39 6.88
C VAL A 282 -9.08 -13.22 6.23
N LEU A 283 -9.41 -12.03 5.77
CA LEU A 283 -10.71 -11.74 5.15
C LEU A 283 -10.86 -12.33 3.75
N LEU A 284 -9.76 -12.52 3.01
CA LEU A 284 -9.80 -12.88 1.59
C LEU A 284 -10.61 -14.14 1.29
N PRO A 285 -10.42 -15.31 1.94
CA PRO A 285 -11.16 -16.53 1.61
C PRO A 285 -12.66 -16.36 1.79
N TYR A 286 -13.10 -15.63 2.80
CA TYR A 286 -14.52 -15.38 3.07
C TYR A 286 -15.13 -14.45 2.04
N VAL A 287 -14.40 -13.41 1.60
CA VAL A 287 -14.87 -12.46 0.60
C VAL A 287 -14.86 -13.08 -0.81
N LEU A 288 -13.90 -13.96 -1.13
CA LEU A 288 -13.93 -14.72 -2.37
C LEU A 288 -15.17 -15.62 -2.45
N GLU A 289 -15.51 -16.31 -1.35
CA GLU A 289 -16.73 -17.12 -1.30
C GLU A 289 -17.99 -16.24 -1.42
N TYR A 290 -18.04 -15.08 -0.76
CA TYR A 290 -19.12 -14.11 -0.88
C TYR A 290 -19.32 -13.64 -2.32
N ASN A 291 -18.22 -13.40 -3.06
CA ASN A 291 -18.24 -12.92 -4.44
C ASN A 291 -18.40 -14.05 -5.48
N ARG A 292 -18.28 -15.32 -5.09
CA ARG A 292 -18.18 -16.49 -5.99
C ARG A 292 -19.20 -16.45 -7.14
N GLN A 293 -20.49 -16.36 -6.81
CA GLN A 293 -21.56 -16.43 -7.81
C GLN A 293 -21.43 -15.37 -8.90
N VAL A 294 -21.10 -14.13 -8.52
CA VAL A 294 -20.95 -13.03 -9.50
C VAL A 294 -19.67 -13.20 -10.32
N LEU A 295 -18.59 -13.69 -9.69
CA LEU A 295 -17.33 -13.96 -10.39
C LEU A 295 -17.44 -15.14 -11.34
N GLU A 296 -18.20 -16.18 -11.00
CA GLU A 296 -18.51 -17.32 -11.89
C GLU A 296 -19.31 -16.85 -13.11
N ALA A 297 -20.38 -16.07 -12.88
CA ALA A 297 -21.22 -15.54 -13.96
C ALA A 297 -20.45 -14.64 -14.95
N SER A 298 -19.43 -13.91 -14.47
CA SER A 298 -18.58 -13.07 -15.32
C SER A 298 -17.38 -13.79 -15.94
N GLY A 299 -17.15 -15.06 -15.61
CA GLY A 299 -15.98 -15.83 -16.03
C GLY A 299 -14.68 -15.50 -15.27
N LYS A 300 -14.68 -14.49 -14.40
CA LYS A 300 -13.49 -14.08 -13.64
C LYS A 300 -13.04 -15.13 -12.63
N TYR A 301 -13.98 -15.89 -12.04
CA TYR A 301 -13.63 -16.98 -11.12
C TYR A 301 -12.81 -18.07 -11.78
N ALA A 302 -13.25 -18.54 -12.95
CA ALA A 302 -12.52 -19.56 -13.72
C ALA A 302 -11.14 -19.04 -14.17
N ARG A 303 -11.06 -17.78 -14.59
CA ARG A 303 -9.79 -17.14 -14.97
C ARG A 303 -8.84 -17.03 -13.78
N LEU A 304 -9.31 -16.63 -12.61
CA LEU A 304 -8.53 -16.58 -11.37
C LEU A 304 -8.05 -18.00 -10.97
N ALA A 305 -8.92 -19.00 -11.04
CA ALA A 305 -8.55 -20.40 -10.80
C ALA A 305 -7.45 -20.89 -11.75
N GLY A 306 -7.51 -20.50 -13.03
CA GLY A 306 -6.46 -20.79 -14.02
C GLY A 306 -5.12 -20.15 -13.67
N LEU A 307 -5.10 -18.89 -13.21
CA LEU A 307 -3.87 -18.20 -12.78
C LEU A 307 -3.24 -18.85 -11.55
N LEU A 308 -4.08 -19.32 -10.61
CA LEU A 308 -3.66 -19.92 -9.34
C LEU A 308 -3.39 -21.43 -9.43
N GLY A 309 -3.86 -22.11 -10.50
CA GLY A 309 -3.77 -23.55 -10.68
C GLY A 309 -4.68 -24.37 -9.75
N THR A 310 -5.60 -23.71 -9.02
CA THR A 310 -6.54 -24.35 -8.10
C THR A 310 -7.74 -23.44 -7.83
N ASP A 311 -8.74 -23.93 -7.08
CA ASP A 311 -9.86 -23.11 -6.61
C ASP A 311 -9.36 -21.89 -5.80
N PRO A 312 -9.80 -20.66 -6.12
CA PRO A 312 -9.31 -19.44 -5.47
C PRO A 312 -9.50 -19.38 -3.95
N VAL A 313 -10.62 -19.89 -3.44
CA VAL A 313 -10.89 -19.94 -1.99
C VAL A 313 -9.94 -20.92 -1.32
N ARG A 314 -9.75 -22.10 -1.94
CA ARG A 314 -8.77 -23.09 -1.46
C ARG A 314 -7.35 -22.53 -1.47
N PHE A 315 -6.97 -21.78 -2.51
CA PHE A 315 -5.67 -21.14 -2.58
C PHE A 315 -5.49 -20.16 -1.41
N ALA A 316 -6.48 -19.29 -1.14
CA ALA A 316 -6.42 -18.32 -0.06
C ALA A 316 -6.24 -18.99 1.32
N TRP A 317 -6.94 -20.09 1.61
CA TRP A 317 -6.73 -20.89 2.82
C TRP A 317 -5.34 -21.51 2.92
N ASN A 318 -4.83 -22.04 1.81
CA ASN A 318 -3.50 -22.62 1.76
C ASN A 318 -2.42 -21.54 1.96
N LEU A 319 -2.63 -20.35 1.42
CA LEU A 319 -1.71 -19.21 1.57
C LEU A 319 -1.59 -18.80 3.04
N LEU A 320 -2.70 -18.66 3.77
CA LEU A 320 -2.67 -18.38 5.21
C LEU A 320 -1.80 -19.42 5.94
N LYS A 321 -2.03 -20.70 5.64
CA LYS A 321 -1.28 -21.80 6.27
C LYS A 321 0.21 -21.78 5.92
N SER A 322 0.57 -21.50 4.68
CA SER A 322 1.98 -21.52 4.23
C SER A 322 2.80 -20.36 4.79
N LEU A 323 2.14 -19.28 5.20
CA LEU A 323 2.73 -18.07 5.79
C LEU A 323 2.60 -18.03 7.32
N ASP A 324 2.12 -19.10 7.95
CA ASP A 324 1.86 -19.18 9.39
C ASP A 324 0.94 -18.03 9.89
N LEU A 325 0.02 -17.58 9.03
CA LEU A 325 -0.97 -16.56 9.37
C LEU A 325 -2.23 -17.19 10.00
N PRO A 326 -2.89 -16.49 10.95
CA PRO A 326 -4.13 -16.99 11.55
C PRO A 326 -5.27 -17.05 10.54
N SER A 327 -6.27 -17.89 10.85
CA SER A 327 -7.49 -18.02 10.04
C SER A 327 -8.62 -17.09 10.47
N ASP A 328 -8.48 -16.45 11.61
CA ASP A 328 -9.46 -15.53 12.23
C ASP A 328 -8.77 -14.54 13.17
N PHE A 329 -9.54 -13.65 13.79
CA PHE A 329 -9.02 -12.62 14.70
C PHE A 329 -9.20 -12.93 16.18
N ARG A 330 -9.48 -14.17 16.59
CA ARG A 330 -9.75 -14.54 17.99
C ARG A 330 -8.59 -14.28 18.95
N THR A 331 -7.38 -14.12 18.44
CA THR A 331 -6.19 -13.79 19.26
C THR A 331 -6.06 -12.29 19.56
N TRP A 332 -6.86 -11.44 18.90
CA TRP A 332 -6.93 -10.00 19.17
C TRP A 332 -8.08 -9.67 20.12
N PRO A 333 -7.99 -8.59 20.90
CA PRO A 333 -9.04 -8.13 21.80
C PRO A 333 -10.20 -7.52 21.03
N VAL A 334 -10.86 -8.31 20.20
CA VAL A 334 -11.95 -7.84 19.35
C VAL A 334 -13.25 -7.82 20.16
N ASP A 335 -13.89 -6.66 20.18
CA ASP A 335 -15.24 -6.50 20.72
C ASP A 335 -16.29 -6.76 19.64
N ARG A 336 -16.95 -7.91 19.71
CA ARG A 336 -18.00 -8.30 18.76
C ARG A 336 -19.23 -7.38 18.79
N SER A 337 -19.45 -6.64 19.88
CA SER A 337 -20.55 -5.67 19.96
C SER A 337 -20.39 -4.52 18.95
N LEU A 338 -19.16 -4.29 18.45
CA LEU A 338 -18.85 -3.28 17.44
C LEU A 338 -19.09 -3.74 16.00
N ILE A 339 -19.50 -4.99 15.76
CA ILE A 339 -19.79 -5.48 14.39
C ILE A 339 -20.72 -4.54 13.59
N PRO A 340 -21.82 -4.02 14.14
CA PRO A 340 -22.67 -3.09 13.40
C PRO A 340 -21.97 -1.81 12.97
N GLU A 341 -21.08 -1.27 13.81
CA GLU A 341 -20.30 -0.06 13.50
C GLU A 341 -19.21 -0.33 12.47
N LEU A 342 -18.50 -1.46 12.61
CA LEU A 342 -17.49 -1.89 11.64
C LEU A 342 -18.10 -2.12 10.25
N ALA A 343 -19.29 -2.73 10.20
CA ALA A 343 -20.02 -2.92 8.96
C ALA A 343 -20.42 -1.58 8.32
N GLU A 344 -20.89 -0.60 9.11
CA GLU A 344 -21.20 0.74 8.62
C GLU A 344 -19.96 1.45 8.07
N GLU A 345 -18.85 1.43 8.82
CA GLU A 345 -17.58 1.98 8.33
C GLU A 345 -17.10 1.29 7.04
N GLY A 346 -17.28 -0.03 6.95
CA GLY A 346 -17.00 -0.80 5.74
C GLY A 346 -17.84 -0.37 4.54
N MET A 347 -19.12 -0.01 4.75
CA MET A 347 -20.01 0.50 3.70
C MET A 347 -19.56 1.86 3.18
N ASP A 348 -19.04 2.73 4.04
CA ASP A 348 -18.53 4.06 3.64
C ASP A 348 -17.26 3.97 2.78
N SER A 349 -16.55 2.86 2.83
CA SER A 349 -15.31 2.66 2.10
C SER A 349 -15.49 2.76 0.57
N GLY A 350 -14.62 3.54 -0.08
CA GLY A 350 -14.54 3.59 -1.53
C GLY A 350 -14.15 2.25 -2.17
N SER A 351 -13.48 1.37 -1.41
CA SER A 351 -13.12 0.01 -1.83
C SER A 351 -14.36 -0.88 -1.91
N THR A 352 -15.19 -0.91 -0.88
CA THR A 352 -16.45 -1.68 -0.86
C THR A 352 -17.36 -1.31 -2.03
N LYS A 353 -17.39 -0.03 -2.40
CA LYS A 353 -18.19 0.47 -3.53
C LYS A 353 -17.74 -0.08 -4.90
N ALA A 354 -16.51 -0.57 -5.01
CA ALA A 354 -15.99 -1.17 -6.25
C ALA A 354 -16.08 -2.72 -6.26
N ASN A 355 -16.54 -3.34 -5.18
CA ASN A 355 -16.70 -4.79 -5.10
C ASN A 355 -17.61 -5.34 -6.21
N PRO A 356 -17.31 -6.50 -6.81
CA PRO A 356 -18.09 -7.06 -7.93
C PRO A 356 -19.54 -7.37 -7.51
N ARG A 357 -19.77 -7.97 -6.34
CA ARG A 357 -21.09 -8.14 -5.75
C ARG A 357 -21.39 -6.93 -4.88
N PRO A 358 -22.47 -6.17 -5.14
CA PRO A 358 -22.91 -5.12 -4.23
C PRO A 358 -23.08 -5.68 -2.82
N ALA A 359 -22.47 -5.03 -1.83
CA ALA A 359 -22.58 -5.42 -0.44
C ALA A 359 -23.61 -4.58 0.29
N THR A 360 -24.36 -5.21 1.18
CA THR A 360 -25.23 -4.55 2.17
C THR A 360 -24.51 -4.51 3.52
N ARG A 361 -25.03 -3.69 4.45
CA ARG A 361 -24.56 -3.67 5.84
C ARG A 361 -24.63 -5.06 6.49
N ASP A 362 -25.74 -5.78 6.26
CA ASP A 362 -25.96 -7.11 6.80
C ASP A 362 -24.98 -8.14 6.21
N ASP A 363 -24.65 -8.03 4.92
CA ASP A 363 -23.61 -8.86 4.31
C ASP A 363 -22.25 -8.65 5.01
N LEU A 364 -21.87 -7.39 5.26
CA LEU A 364 -20.61 -7.07 5.92
C LEU A 364 -20.61 -7.54 7.39
N ALA A 365 -21.71 -7.36 8.10
CA ALA A 365 -21.86 -7.89 9.47
C ALA A 365 -21.70 -9.43 9.49
N ALA A 366 -22.36 -10.14 8.58
CA ALA A 366 -22.24 -11.60 8.46
C ALA A 366 -20.82 -12.07 8.10
N LEU A 367 -20.06 -11.31 7.34
CA LEU A 367 -18.64 -11.59 7.07
C LEU A 367 -17.80 -11.39 8.33
N LEU A 368 -18.03 -10.30 9.08
CA LEU A 368 -17.34 -10.00 10.34
C LEU A 368 -17.62 -11.08 11.41
N GLU A 369 -18.85 -11.57 11.52
CA GLU A 369 -19.21 -12.64 12.47
C GLU A 369 -18.41 -13.94 12.25
N LYS A 370 -17.98 -14.21 10.99
CA LYS A 370 -17.20 -15.41 10.67
C LYS A 370 -15.74 -15.31 11.09
N VAL A 371 -15.19 -14.10 11.14
CA VAL A 371 -13.75 -13.87 11.36
C VAL A 371 -13.44 -13.35 12.76
N LEU A 372 -14.40 -12.75 13.46
CA LEU A 372 -14.32 -12.25 14.82
C LEU A 372 -14.89 -13.29 15.81
#